data_91a9b35ca437d29c1497fb2841ea84f5
#
_entry.id   91a9b35ca437d29c1497fb2841ea84f5
#
_cell.length_a   1.000
_cell.length_b   1.000
_cell.length_c   1.000
_cell.angle_alpha   90.00
_cell.angle_beta   90.00
_cell.angle_gamma   90.00
#
_symmetry.space_group_name_H-M   'P 1'
#
loop_
_entity.id
_entity.type
_entity.pdbx_description
1 polymer ?
#
loop_
_entity_poly.entity_id
_entity_poly.type
_entity_poly.pdbx_seq_one_letter_code
_entity_poly.pdbx_strand_id
1 'polypeptide(L)'
;MIRLKIISSIIALLILVKGYSQNITNPFETFKKKKEIVYGIDNRRTHIYQHHTVIYGLYSGIGFGKKLRFKIGINGTPFEIGKFVDGNGFIKKNQLFFASLGEEFDFYQYKKFGITTYLQAGIGSNFYRQLNQNGTEVNKGKERIIPIETGLHFSYDILTYFKLKTGFGWRFVMPNNSRDLSGYYVKLGLGFNLKKFNETKTEQ
;
A
#
# COMPACT_ATOMS: atom_id res chain seq x y z
N MET A 1 -22.55 18.67 4.74
CA MET A 1 -23.15 17.47 4.12
C MET A 1 -22.15 16.35 3.75
N ILE A 2 -20.99 16.63 3.19
CA ILE A 2 -19.99 15.60 2.78
C ILE A 2 -19.47 14.78 3.97
N ARG A 3 -19.18 15.41 5.11
CA ARG A 3 -18.65 14.72 6.31
C ARG A 3 -19.58 13.64 6.85
N LEU A 4 -20.89 13.87 6.82
CA LEU A 4 -21.88 12.91 7.33
C LEU A 4 -21.96 11.65 6.43
N LYS A 5 -21.84 11.82 5.11
CA LYS A 5 -21.84 10.71 4.15
C LYS A 5 -20.60 9.81 4.30
N ILE A 6 -19.44 10.41 4.60
CA ILE A 6 -18.20 9.63 4.84
C ILE A 6 -18.32 8.81 6.12
N ILE A 7 -18.83 9.42 7.19
CA ILE A 7 -19.04 8.72 8.48
C ILE A 7 -20.04 7.57 8.33
N SER A 8 -21.17 7.81 7.64
CA SER A 8 -22.17 6.75 7.39
C SER A 8 -21.62 5.61 6.53
N SER A 9 -20.77 5.89 5.54
CA SER A 9 -20.11 4.87 4.72
C SER A 9 -19.11 4.04 5.51
N ILE A 10 -18.36 4.65 6.42
CA ILE A 10 -17.41 3.96 7.31
C ILE A 10 -18.19 3.07 8.30
N ILE A 11 -19.30 3.58 8.88
CA ILE A 11 -20.16 2.81 9.78
C ILE A 11 -20.80 1.65 9.04
N ALA A 12 -21.31 1.86 7.82
CA ALA A 12 -21.87 0.79 6.99
C ALA A 12 -20.84 -0.29 6.64
N LEU A 13 -19.60 0.10 6.35
CA LEU A 13 -18.48 -0.82 6.10
C LEU A 13 -18.13 -1.63 7.37
N LEU A 14 -18.11 -0.99 8.54
CA LEU A 14 -17.88 -1.64 9.83
C LEU A 14 -19.03 -2.61 10.22
N ILE A 15 -20.27 -2.28 9.87
CA ILE A 15 -21.43 -3.15 10.10
C ILE A 15 -21.41 -4.36 9.15
N LEU A 16 -21.05 -4.15 7.89
CA LEU A 16 -20.86 -5.25 6.92
C LEU A 16 -19.75 -6.20 7.38
N VAL A 17 -18.64 -5.68 7.89
CA VAL A 17 -17.54 -6.50 8.47
C VAL A 17 -18.06 -7.30 9.68
N LYS A 18 -18.91 -6.74 10.54
CA LYS A 18 -19.52 -7.48 11.66
C LYS A 18 -20.52 -8.57 11.21
N GLY A 19 -21.29 -8.32 10.14
CA GLY A 19 -22.27 -9.30 9.62
C GLY A 19 -21.64 -10.56 9.06
N TYR A 20 -20.42 -10.50 8.52
CA TYR A 20 -19.65 -11.65 8.08
C TYR A 20 -18.83 -12.34 9.18
N SER A 21 -18.91 -11.83 10.41
CA SER A 21 -18.08 -12.20 11.55
C SER A 21 -18.49 -13.53 12.23
N GLN A 22 -19.48 -14.24 11.75
CA GLN A 22 -19.93 -15.48 12.42
C GLN A 22 -18.89 -16.63 12.45
N ASN A 23 -17.73 -16.46 11.79
CA ASN A 23 -16.57 -17.37 11.86
C ASN A 23 -15.26 -16.65 12.20
N ILE A 24 -15.31 -15.52 12.89
CA ILE A 24 -14.10 -14.87 13.39
C ILE A 24 -13.63 -15.64 14.62
N THR A 25 -12.76 -16.59 14.43
CA THR A 25 -11.84 -17.05 15.47
C THR A 25 -11.24 -15.82 16.15
N ASN A 26 -11.31 -15.77 17.47
CA ASN A 26 -10.74 -14.74 18.34
C ASN A 26 -9.38 -14.29 17.74
N PRO A 27 -9.15 -12.98 17.43
CA PRO A 27 -7.89 -12.52 16.86
C PRO A 27 -6.68 -12.93 17.71
N PHE A 28 -6.83 -13.05 19.02
CA PHE A 28 -5.78 -13.56 19.91
C PHE A 28 -5.39 -15.03 19.65
N GLU A 29 -6.30 -15.87 19.19
CA GLU A 29 -5.96 -17.23 18.76
C GLU A 29 -5.14 -17.27 17.48
N THR A 30 -5.28 -16.25 16.63
CA THR A 30 -4.49 -16.13 15.41
C THR A 30 -3.02 -15.91 15.71
N PHE A 31 -2.67 -15.19 16.79
CA PHE A 31 -1.29 -14.98 17.21
C PHE A 31 -0.60 -16.24 17.74
N LYS A 32 -1.37 -17.24 18.22
CA LYS A 32 -0.84 -18.55 18.67
C LYS A 32 -0.48 -19.47 17.49
N LYS A 33 -0.95 -19.16 16.28
CA LYS A 33 -0.69 -19.98 15.09
C LYS A 33 0.76 -19.85 14.64
N LYS A 34 1.20 -20.87 13.86
CA LYS A 34 2.54 -20.94 13.29
C LYS A 34 2.90 -19.66 12.50
N LYS A 35 4.01 -19.04 12.88
CA LYS A 35 4.52 -17.82 12.24
C LYS A 35 5.15 -18.15 10.89
N GLU A 36 4.96 -17.28 9.91
CA GLU A 36 5.52 -17.39 8.57
C GLU A 36 6.20 -16.07 8.20
N ILE A 37 7.41 -16.13 7.64
CA ILE A 37 8.08 -14.95 7.12
C ILE A 37 7.66 -14.76 5.66
N VAL A 38 7.21 -13.56 5.33
CA VAL A 38 6.76 -13.19 4.00
C VAL A 38 7.58 -12.04 3.47
N TYR A 39 7.88 -12.08 2.19
CA TYR A 39 8.52 -11.01 1.43
C TYR A 39 7.66 -10.67 0.22
N GLY A 40 7.87 -9.51 -0.34
CA GLY A 40 7.26 -9.19 -1.61
C GLY A 40 7.64 -7.82 -2.14
N ILE A 41 7.28 -7.67 -3.39
CA ILE A 41 7.38 -6.42 -4.11
C ILE A 41 5.99 -6.04 -4.62
N ASP A 42 5.73 -4.78 -4.69
CA ASP A 42 4.52 -4.27 -5.31
C ASP A 42 4.77 -2.98 -6.08
N ASN A 43 3.85 -2.67 -6.98
CA ASN A 43 3.75 -1.36 -7.57
C ASN A 43 2.32 -0.82 -7.40
N ARG A 44 2.20 0.49 -7.27
CA ARG A 44 0.94 1.20 -7.13
C ARG A 44 0.88 2.28 -8.19
N ARG A 45 0.01 2.06 -9.17
CA ARG A 45 -0.26 3.04 -10.22
C ARG A 45 -1.31 4.02 -9.69
N THR A 46 -0.98 5.27 -9.69
CA THR A 46 -1.79 6.36 -9.11
C THR A 46 -1.64 7.64 -9.93
N HIS A 47 -2.44 8.64 -9.62
CA HIS A 47 -2.28 9.99 -10.12
C HIS A 47 -1.73 10.87 -9.00
N ILE A 48 -0.63 11.54 -9.26
CA ILE A 48 -0.03 12.51 -8.37
C ILE A 48 0.18 13.78 -9.18
N TYR A 49 -0.30 14.92 -8.68
CA TYR A 49 -0.32 16.19 -9.42
C TYR A 49 -0.90 16.02 -10.84
N GLN A 50 -2.00 15.25 -10.97
CA GLN A 50 -2.67 14.92 -12.24
C GLN A 50 -1.82 14.10 -13.23
N HIS A 51 -0.63 13.62 -12.83
CA HIS A 51 0.23 12.77 -13.65
C HIS A 51 0.16 11.31 -13.22
N HIS A 52 0.14 10.42 -14.20
CA HIS A 52 0.29 9.00 -13.95
C HIS A 52 1.65 8.70 -13.34
N THR A 53 1.64 8.03 -12.21
CA THR A 53 2.83 7.73 -11.43
C THR A 53 2.80 6.30 -10.94
N VAL A 54 3.97 5.71 -10.83
CA VAL A 54 4.13 4.38 -10.23
C VAL A 54 5.00 4.51 -8.98
N ILE A 55 4.47 4.01 -7.85
CA ILE A 55 5.22 3.86 -6.60
C ILE A 55 5.56 2.39 -6.47
N TYR A 56 6.83 2.08 -6.33
CA TYR A 56 7.33 0.74 -6.06
C TYR A 56 7.47 0.54 -4.57
N GLY A 57 7.16 -0.67 -4.11
CA GLY A 57 7.30 -1.09 -2.72
C GLY A 57 8.07 -2.40 -2.62
N LEU A 58 8.97 -2.47 -1.65
CA LEU A 58 9.59 -3.69 -1.18
C LEU A 58 9.19 -3.87 0.28
N TYR A 59 8.73 -5.06 0.66
CA TYR A 59 8.30 -5.33 2.01
C TYR A 59 8.76 -6.69 2.52
N SER A 60 8.93 -6.77 3.83
CA SER A 60 9.07 -7.99 4.59
C SER A 60 8.06 -8.01 5.72
N GLY A 61 7.72 -9.19 6.24
CA GLY A 61 6.74 -9.26 7.32
C GLY A 61 6.60 -10.63 7.95
N ILE A 62 5.75 -10.67 8.97
CA ILE A 62 5.40 -11.88 9.72
C ILE A 62 3.91 -12.14 9.55
N GLY A 63 3.58 -13.33 9.05
CA GLY A 63 2.22 -13.85 9.00
C GLY A 63 1.92 -14.70 10.22
N PHE A 64 0.70 -14.60 10.72
CA PHE A 64 0.15 -15.40 11.82
C PHE A 64 -0.99 -16.26 11.28
N GLY A 65 -0.71 -17.55 11.13
CA GLY A 65 -1.62 -18.41 10.38
C GLY A 65 -1.77 -17.91 8.94
N LYS A 66 -2.93 -18.18 8.33
CA LYS A 66 -3.17 -17.73 6.95
C LYS A 66 -3.92 -16.39 6.86
N LYS A 67 -4.26 -15.78 8.01
CA LYS A 67 -5.23 -14.66 8.04
C LYS A 67 -4.62 -13.30 8.30
N LEU A 68 -3.63 -13.17 9.16
CA LEU A 68 -3.10 -11.86 9.58
C LEU A 68 -1.62 -11.76 9.23
N ARG A 69 -1.19 -10.63 8.67
CA ARG A 69 0.21 -10.32 8.38
C ARG A 69 0.53 -8.91 8.79
N PHE A 70 1.65 -8.75 9.48
CA PHE A 70 2.27 -7.44 9.73
C PHE A 70 3.49 -7.31 8.83
N LYS A 71 3.62 -6.13 8.22
CA LYS A 71 4.66 -5.86 7.23
C LYS A 71 5.37 -4.55 7.53
N ILE A 72 6.66 -4.55 7.25
CA ILE A 72 7.46 -3.33 7.15
C ILE A 72 7.94 -3.21 5.71
N GLY A 73 8.04 -2.00 5.20
CA GLY A 73 8.44 -1.80 3.82
C GLY A 73 9.06 -0.44 3.55
N ILE A 74 9.72 -0.36 2.41
CA ILE A 74 10.19 0.88 1.82
C ILE A 74 9.47 1.09 0.50
N ASN A 75 9.12 2.33 0.21
CA ASN A 75 8.30 2.69 -0.93
C ASN A 75 8.85 3.97 -1.56
N GLY A 76 8.80 4.05 -2.89
CA GLY A 76 9.24 5.24 -3.58
C GLY A 76 8.93 5.26 -5.06
N THR A 77 9.07 6.42 -5.66
CA THR A 77 9.01 6.59 -7.10
C THR A 77 10.41 6.47 -7.67
N PRO A 78 10.63 5.66 -8.73
CA PRO A 78 11.97 5.46 -9.30
C PRO A 78 12.47 6.71 -10.04
N PHE A 79 11.53 7.51 -10.53
CA PHE A 79 11.81 8.73 -11.29
C PHE A 79 11.04 9.91 -10.72
N GLU A 80 11.47 11.12 -11.10
CA GLU A 80 10.74 12.34 -10.79
C GLU A 80 9.35 12.32 -11.43
N ILE A 81 8.37 12.66 -10.62
CA ILE A 81 6.97 12.72 -11.04
C ILE A 81 6.76 14.05 -11.77
N GLY A 82 6.30 13.97 -13.00
CA GLY A 82 5.61 14.98 -13.79
C GLY A 82 6.22 16.37 -13.89
N LYS A 83 5.76 17.10 -14.88
CA LYS A 83 5.93 18.53 -15.01
C LYS A 83 4.65 19.21 -14.51
N PHE A 84 4.61 19.61 -13.25
CA PHE A 84 3.53 20.47 -12.75
C PHE A 84 4.00 21.92 -12.93
N VAL A 85 3.23 22.70 -13.70
CA VAL A 85 3.44 24.15 -13.80
C VAL A 85 2.66 24.79 -12.67
N ASP A 86 3.35 25.39 -11.72
CA ASP A 86 2.69 26.12 -10.63
C ASP A 86 2.09 27.44 -11.14
N GLY A 87 1.31 28.13 -10.27
CA GLY A 87 0.66 29.40 -10.63
C GLY A 87 1.62 30.52 -11.05
N ASN A 88 2.93 30.35 -10.81
CA ASN A 88 3.99 31.29 -11.19
C ASN A 88 4.74 30.86 -12.46
N GLY A 89 4.32 29.78 -13.12
CA GLY A 89 4.93 29.28 -14.34
C GLY A 89 6.18 28.42 -14.14
N PHE A 90 6.51 28.03 -12.90
CA PHE A 90 7.62 27.12 -12.62
C PHE A 90 7.22 25.65 -12.80
N ILE A 91 8.13 24.87 -13.34
CA ILE A 91 7.97 23.42 -13.49
C ILE A 91 8.38 22.74 -12.17
N LYS A 92 7.43 22.19 -11.43
CA LYS A 92 7.70 21.41 -10.21
C LYS A 92 7.82 19.92 -10.55
N LYS A 93 8.93 19.31 -10.15
CA LYS A 93 9.18 17.87 -10.21
C LYS A 93 9.26 17.32 -8.81
N ASN A 94 8.70 16.14 -8.57
CA ASN A 94 8.61 15.53 -7.25
C ASN A 94 9.15 14.11 -7.27
N GLN A 95 9.68 13.64 -6.14
CA GLN A 95 10.09 12.25 -5.93
C GLN A 95 9.71 11.83 -4.52
N LEU A 96 8.97 10.73 -4.40
CA LEU A 96 8.51 10.21 -3.13
C LEU A 96 9.42 9.10 -2.62
N PHE A 97 9.70 9.12 -1.31
CA PHE A 97 10.33 8.02 -0.61
C PHE A 97 9.79 7.94 0.82
N PHE A 98 9.33 6.76 1.26
CA PHE A 98 8.83 6.55 2.61
C PHE A 98 8.99 5.10 3.09
N ALA A 99 9.27 4.96 4.38
CA ALA A 99 9.16 3.70 5.10
C ALA A 99 7.73 3.51 5.59
N SER A 100 7.28 2.27 5.74
CA SER A 100 5.91 1.97 6.11
C SER A 100 5.79 0.77 7.02
N LEU A 101 4.76 0.80 7.87
CA LEU A 101 4.22 -0.31 8.63
C LEU A 101 2.81 -0.59 8.13
N GLY A 102 2.46 -1.86 7.99
CA GLY A 102 1.13 -2.22 7.53
C GLY A 102 0.68 -3.56 8.06
N GLU A 103 -0.63 -3.73 8.02
CA GLU A 103 -1.28 -5.01 8.29
C GLU A 103 -2.09 -5.46 7.09
N GLU A 104 -2.17 -6.75 6.89
CA GLU A 104 -3.05 -7.39 5.92
C GLU A 104 -3.91 -8.42 6.64
N PHE A 105 -5.20 -8.41 6.36
CA PHE A 105 -6.14 -9.39 6.88
C PHE A 105 -6.85 -10.10 5.74
N ASP A 106 -6.62 -11.45 5.62
CA ASP A 106 -7.31 -12.31 4.65
C ASP A 106 -8.69 -12.66 5.22
N PHE A 107 -9.74 -12.02 4.75
CA PHE A 107 -11.10 -12.30 5.21
C PHE A 107 -11.80 -13.39 4.39
N TYR A 108 -11.30 -13.65 3.18
CA TYR A 108 -11.81 -14.73 2.34
C TYR A 108 -10.66 -15.46 1.66
N GLN A 109 -10.72 -16.79 1.70
CA GLN A 109 -9.81 -17.65 0.95
C GLN A 109 -10.56 -18.90 0.44
N TYR A 110 -10.53 -19.10 -0.86
CA TYR A 110 -11.09 -20.28 -1.50
C TYR A 110 -10.07 -20.86 -2.47
N LYS A 111 -9.64 -22.10 -2.21
CA LYS A 111 -8.59 -22.78 -2.98
C LYS A 111 -7.34 -21.87 -3.12
N LYS A 112 -7.04 -21.47 -4.35
CA LYS A 112 -5.89 -20.58 -4.69
C LYS A 112 -6.23 -19.10 -4.66
N PHE A 113 -7.50 -18.71 -4.52
CA PHE A 113 -7.96 -17.33 -4.51
C PHE A 113 -8.10 -16.81 -3.09
N GLY A 114 -7.75 -15.56 -2.88
CA GLY A 114 -7.94 -14.88 -1.61
C GLY A 114 -8.32 -13.42 -1.80
N ILE A 115 -9.06 -12.89 -0.82
CA ILE A 115 -9.38 -11.48 -0.73
C ILE A 115 -8.87 -10.98 0.62
N THR A 116 -8.11 -9.89 0.58
CA THR A 116 -7.38 -9.33 1.71
C THR A 116 -7.72 -7.86 1.83
N THR A 117 -8.04 -7.40 3.03
CA THR A 117 -7.98 -5.97 3.35
C THR A 117 -6.58 -5.62 3.84
N TYR A 118 -6.17 -4.38 3.66
CA TYR A 118 -4.94 -3.91 4.24
C TYR A 118 -5.05 -2.45 4.68
N LEU A 119 -4.25 -2.15 5.70
CA LEU A 119 -4.01 -0.81 6.20
C LEU A 119 -2.49 -0.64 6.33
N GLN A 120 -1.98 0.48 5.86
CA GLN A 120 -0.56 0.81 5.94
C GLN A 120 -0.41 2.28 6.29
N ALA A 121 0.50 2.58 7.22
CA ALA A 121 0.93 3.93 7.53
C ALA A 121 2.44 4.04 7.31
N GLY A 122 2.90 5.20 6.86
CA GLY A 122 4.31 5.42 6.57
C GLY A 122 4.79 6.80 7.05
N ILE A 123 6.11 6.95 7.04
CA ILE A 123 6.79 8.23 7.24
C ILE A 123 7.88 8.37 6.20
N GLY A 124 7.98 9.56 5.62
CA GLY A 124 8.95 9.79 4.55
C GLY A 124 9.03 11.22 4.09
N SER A 125 9.42 11.37 2.82
CA SER A 125 9.66 12.67 2.24
C SER A 125 9.21 12.74 0.78
N ASN A 126 8.72 13.88 0.43
CA ASN A 126 8.58 14.35 -0.94
C ASN A 126 9.75 15.29 -1.24
N PHE A 127 10.65 14.87 -2.10
CA PHE A 127 11.73 15.71 -2.62
C PHE A 127 11.18 16.46 -3.83
N TYR A 128 11.36 17.77 -3.89
CA TYR A 128 10.91 18.55 -5.02
C TYR A 128 12.00 19.46 -5.58
N ARG A 129 11.92 19.70 -6.89
CA ARG A 129 12.73 20.68 -7.60
C ARG A 129 11.81 21.58 -8.41
N GLN A 130 12.06 22.87 -8.39
CA GLN A 130 11.39 23.86 -9.23
C GLN A 130 12.35 24.32 -10.31
N LEU A 131 11.92 24.23 -11.55
CA LEU A 131 12.70 24.66 -12.72
C LEU A 131 11.97 25.86 -13.35
N ASN A 132 12.74 26.80 -13.86
CA ASN A 132 12.17 27.85 -14.71
C ASN A 132 11.82 27.30 -16.09
N GLN A 133 11.23 28.12 -16.95
CA GLN A 133 10.86 27.72 -18.32
C GLN A 133 12.04 27.27 -19.17
N ASN A 134 13.25 27.76 -18.84
CA ASN A 134 14.51 27.39 -19.52
C ASN A 134 15.10 26.09 -18.95
N GLY A 135 14.45 25.43 -17.99
CA GLY A 135 14.91 24.19 -17.38
C GLY A 135 15.98 24.38 -16.29
N THR A 136 16.30 25.63 -15.90
CA THR A 136 17.28 25.91 -14.83
C THR A 136 16.62 25.69 -13.47
N GLU A 137 17.30 25.01 -12.54
CA GLU A 137 16.84 24.82 -11.16
C GLU A 137 16.84 26.16 -10.42
N VAL A 138 15.66 26.56 -9.95
CA VAL A 138 15.44 27.80 -9.19
C VAL A 138 15.35 27.52 -7.70
N ASN A 139 14.74 26.38 -7.36
CA ASN A 139 14.54 25.99 -5.97
C ASN A 139 14.48 24.46 -5.84
N LYS A 140 14.93 23.93 -4.71
CA LYS A 140 14.78 22.53 -4.32
C LYS A 140 14.50 22.43 -2.84
N GLY A 141 13.77 21.39 -2.46
CA GLY A 141 13.45 21.18 -1.06
C GLY A 141 12.95 19.78 -0.76
N LYS A 142 12.63 19.61 0.51
CA LYS A 142 12.16 18.36 1.06
C LYS A 142 10.99 18.64 1.99
N GLU A 143 9.87 17.98 1.75
CA GLU A 143 8.68 18.03 2.61
C GLU A 143 8.51 16.69 3.31
N ARG A 144 8.29 16.69 4.62
CA ARG A 144 7.93 15.46 5.34
C ARG A 144 6.52 15.06 5.00
N ILE A 145 6.29 13.75 4.82
CA ILE A 145 4.99 13.19 4.50
C ILE A 145 4.67 11.99 5.41
N ILE A 146 3.39 11.83 5.71
CA ILE A 146 2.84 10.68 6.42
C ILE A 146 1.75 10.10 5.52
N PRO A 147 2.08 9.14 4.62
CA PRO A 147 1.08 8.46 3.82
C PRO A 147 0.36 7.39 4.66
N ILE A 148 -0.96 7.35 4.55
CA ILE A 148 -1.83 6.30 5.08
C ILE A 148 -2.55 5.70 3.89
N GLU A 149 -2.45 4.39 3.72
CA GLU A 149 -3.04 3.66 2.60
C GLU A 149 -3.94 2.55 3.10
N THR A 150 -5.10 2.41 2.47
CA THR A 150 -6.05 1.31 2.74
C THR A 150 -6.64 0.81 1.43
N GLY A 151 -7.08 -0.45 1.42
CA GLY A 151 -7.70 -1.01 0.22
C GLY A 151 -7.98 -2.49 0.30
N LEU A 152 -8.31 -3.04 -0.86
CA LEU A 152 -8.59 -4.46 -1.07
C LEU A 152 -7.58 -5.05 -2.05
N HIS A 153 -7.11 -6.25 -1.73
CA HIS A 153 -6.28 -7.06 -2.61
C HIS A 153 -7.00 -8.36 -2.96
N PHE A 154 -6.92 -8.73 -4.21
CA PHE A 154 -7.21 -10.07 -4.72
C PHE A 154 -5.89 -10.80 -4.88
N SER A 155 -5.80 -12.01 -4.41
CA SER A 155 -4.57 -12.80 -4.49
C SER A 155 -4.84 -14.15 -5.16
N TYR A 156 -3.84 -14.63 -5.89
CA TYR A 156 -3.83 -15.95 -6.51
C TYR A 156 -2.53 -16.65 -6.18
N ASP A 157 -2.63 -17.85 -5.57
CA ASP A 157 -1.47 -18.70 -5.27
C ASP A 157 -1.04 -19.42 -6.55
N ILE A 158 0.00 -18.92 -7.23
CA ILE A 158 0.59 -19.55 -8.41
C ILE A 158 1.26 -20.85 -8.00
N LEU A 159 2.11 -20.78 -6.97
CA LEU A 159 2.76 -21.89 -6.30
C LEU A 159 2.46 -21.80 -4.81
N THR A 160 2.76 -22.87 -4.07
CA THR A 160 2.53 -22.94 -2.62
C THR A 160 3.23 -21.79 -1.88
N TYR A 161 4.35 -21.35 -2.39
CA TYR A 161 5.21 -20.31 -1.80
C TYR A 161 5.19 -18.98 -2.58
N PHE A 162 4.51 -18.90 -3.74
CA PHE A 162 4.49 -17.73 -4.60
C PHE A 162 3.07 -17.25 -4.89
N LYS A 163 2.80 -15.99 -4.62
CA LYS A 163 1.47 -15.38 -4.70
C LYS A 163 1.49 -14.12 -5.56
N LEU A 164 0.60 -14.07 -6.55
CA LEU A 164 0.27 -12.85 -7.28
C LEU A 164 -0.79 -12.08 -6.50
N LYS A 165 -0.64 -10.77 -6.44
CA LYS A 165 -1.60 -9.86 -5.79
C LYS A 165 -1.96 -8.74 -6.75
N THR A 166 -3.24 -8.44 -6.87
CA THR A 166 -3.75 -7.24 -7.53
C THR A 166 -4.77 -6.59 -6.62
N GLY A 167 -5.02 -5.31 -6.77
CA GLY A 167 -5.99 -4.64 -5.90
C GLY A 167 -6.09 -3.15 -6.17
N PHE A 168 -6.88 -2.51 -5.36
CA PHE A 168 -7.12 -1.07 -5.42
C PHE A 168 -7.24 -0.52 -4.01
N GLY A 169 -7.02 0.76 -3.88
CA GLY A 169 -7.10 1.42 -2.60
C GLY A 169 -7.03 2.93 -2.71
N TRP A 170 -6.97 3.54 -1.54
CA TRP A 170 -6.86 4.98 -1.38
C TRP A 170 -5.67 5.33 -0.50
N ARG A 171 -4.96 6.38 -0.88
CA ARG A 171 -3.88 6.99 -0.12
C ARG A 171 -4.30 8.36 0.37
N PHE A 172 -4.10 8.61 1.64
CA PHE A 172 -4.16 9.91 2.27
C PHE A 172 -2.73 10.32 2.64
N VAL A 173 -2.35 11.55 2.35
CA VAL A 173 -1.03 12.08 2.71
C VAL A 173 -1.21 13.31 3.58
N MET A 174 -0.52 13.31 4.72
CA MET A 174 -0.44 14.45 5.63
C MET A 174 0.98 15.05 5.57
N PRO A 175 1.14 16.36 5.81
CA PRO A 175 0.12 17.38 6.09
C PRO A 175 -0.74 17.76 4.87
N ASN A 176 -1.79 18.53 5.10
CA ASN A 176 -2.80 18.90 4.09
C ASN A 176 -2.27 19.64 2.86
N ASN A 177 -1.12 20.31 2.95
CA ASN A 177 -0.45 20.95 1.79
C ASN A 177 0.03 19.92 0.76
N SER A 178 0.03 18.64 1.10
CA SER A 178 0.40 17.52 0.19
C SER A 178 -0.83 16.79 -0.38
N ARG A 179 -1.98 17.47 -0.49
CA ARG A 179 -3.24 16.87 -1.01
C ARG A 179 -3.08 16.22 -2.37
N ASP A 180 -2.27 16.83 -3.24
CA ASP A 180 -2.02 16.32 -4.59
C ASP A 180 -1.24 15.00 -4.61
N LEU A 181 -0.70 14.56 -3.46
CA LEU A 181 -0.08 13.26 -3.26
C LEU A 181 -1.09 12.20 -2.83
N SER A 182 -2.31 12.61 -2.44
CA SER A 182 -3.41 11.73 -2.04
C SER A 182 -4.21 11.30 -3.26
N GLY A 183 -4.81 10.12 -3.21
CA GLY A 183 -5.67 9.66 -4.30
C GLY A 183 -5.84 8.13 -4.29
N TYR A 184 -6.62 7.69 -5.25
CA TYR A 184 -6.79 6.25 -5.50
C TYR A 184 -5.56 5.68 -6.20
N TYR A 185 -5.39 4.37 -6.07
CA TYR A 185 -4.37 3.62 -6.79
C TYR A 185 -4.86 2.21 -7.12
N VAL A 186 -4.27 1.66 -8.17
CA VAL A 186 -4.34 0.24 -8.50
C VAL A 186 -2.99 -0.38 -8.17
N LYS A 187 -3.00 -1.55 -7.54
CA LYS A 187 -1.83 -2.26 -7.08
C LYS A 187 -1.65 -3.56 -7.84
N LEU A 188 -0.41 -3.85 -8.20
CA LEU A 188 0.05 -5.16 -8.65
C LEU A 188 1.26 -5.55 -7.81
N GLY A 189 1.33 -6.79 -7.36
CA GLY A 189 2.43 -7.23 -6.51
C GLY A 189 2.66 -8.73 -6.54
N LEU A 190 3.84 -9.11 -6.07
CA LEU A 190 4.27 -10.47 -5.89
C LEU A 190 4.62 -10.70 -4.43
N GLY A 191 4.17 -11.81 -3.88
CA GLY A 191 4.49 -12.23 -2.51
C GLY A 191 5.19 -13.58 -2.51
N PHE A 192 6.14 -13.74 -1.60
CA PHE A 192 6.92 -14.96 -1.42
C PHE A 192 6.91 -15.37 0.05
N ASN A 193 6.71 -16.69 0.30
CA ASN A 193 6.70 -17.30 1.63
C ASN A 193 7.86 -18.27 1.77
N LEU A 194 8.89 -17.86 2.50
CA LEU A 194 10.14 -18.64 2.67
C LEU A 194 9.91 -20.00 3.31
N LYS A 195 9.02 -20.09 4.27
CA LYS A 195 8.79 -21.33 4.99
C LYS A 195 8.20 -22.41 4.10
N LYS A 196 7.18 -22.05 3.33
CA LYS A 196 6.56 -22.95 2.36
C LYS A 196 7.54 -23.36 1.26
N PHE A 197 8.44 -22.48 0.87
CA PHE A 197 9.51 -22.78 -0.07
C PHE A 197 10.45 -23.88 0.45
N ASN A 198 10.91 -23.74 1.71
CA ASN A 198 11.79 -24.72 2.33
C ASN A 198 11.10 -26.08 2.55
N GLU A 199 9.82 -26.09 2.96
CA GLU A 199 9.02 -27.31 3.12
C GLU A 199 8.92 -28.05 1.76
N THR A 200 8.60 -27.37 0.65
CA THR A 200 8.52 -27.98 -0.70
C THR A 200 9.87 -28.52 -1.17
N LYS A 201 10.99 -27.91 -0.79
CA LYS A 201 12.34 -28.39 -1.16
C LYS A 201 12.75 -29.65 -0.41
N THR A 202 12.21 -29.88 0.78
CA THR A 202 12.54 -31.06 1.61
C THR A 202 11.73 -32.30 1.20
N GLU A 203 10.62 -32.11 0.49
CA GLU A 203 9.75 -33.19 -0.02
C GLU A 203 10.18 -33.70 -1.41
N GLN A 204 11.18 -33.12 -2.05
CA GLN A 204 11.82 -33.57 -3.31
C GLN A 204 13.15 -34.29 -3.03
#